data_a69d3699993ed2ff68fa6a5f2715b384
#
_entry.id   a69d3699993ed2ff68fa6a5f2715b384
#
_cell.length_a   1.000
_cell.length_b   1.000
_cell.length_c   1.000
_cell.angle_alpha   90.00
_cell.angle_beta   90.00
_cell.angle_gamma   90.00
#
_symmetry.space_group_name_H-M   'P 1'
#
loop_
_entity.id
_entity.type
_entity.pdbx_description
1 polymer ?
#
loop_
_entity_poly.entity_id
_entity_poly.type
_entity_poly.pdbx_seq_one_letter_code
_entity_poly.pdbx_strand_id
1 'polypeptide(L)'
;ANELSAYKVLAEQAETYFNTRLKAAVILGGNWGSEAQDVSVAGYTVVREPNTNMCYMISTFNEGRAGTGQQNLSKEEMMAKFQSTTTLQPAQWYALDQASNAAAPASTVLGNLFDISYTGSAALRDAIDSRTTRMIVNQIGGHAKDYFSTDSAHYMLKYFEQTLQYNCGNITDPATVPMSENRLTFLYRESCDLLAMFAMFVSIIALAGMLLQTKKFSDLRMECTEPLSTKKSVPFWIAATLLVLATMFAEYYVATKGPMLGFKSEGLKHFLSLDFTANIHLWFMWILSIASFVVLVIFGIMTKKSTGRNIVKELNLSMSVKKVLRTFLLSCVLIVYAYLLLAAMKYFFHQDFRFWDNGMKDMLPQYWTLCLRYMIFILPSFLVSAMMVNGGRMKDMNDGLNTLLQMVIAGVGVYILVAYSYGTVYAQYASTGVGRAPAIAFISTWPMLINLPVFAFINRKLYKVSGNVWLPAFVNTWLVAWSMVSCQSQTGYYLLTNFATKWL
;
A
#
# COMPACT_ATOMS: atom_id res chain seq x y z
N ALA A 1 -12.79 -19.28 -29.62
CA ALA A 1 -12.54 -20.69 -29.31
C ALA A 1 -11.11 -20.91 -28.83
N ASN A 2 -10.10 -20.26 -29.44
CA ASN A 2 -8.69 -20.46 -29.10
C ASN A 2 -8.30 -19.85 -27.72
N GLU A 3 -8.88 -18.73 -27.32
CA GLU A 3 -8.61 -18.15 -26.02
C GLU A 3 -9.14 -19.02 -24.88
N LEU A 4 -10.33 -19.57 -25.03
CA LEU A 4 -10.94 -20.44 -24.02
C LEU A 4 -10.13 -21.72 -23.78
N SER A 5 -9.53 -22.28 -24.84
CA SER A 5 -8.68 -23.47 -24.73
C SER A 5 -7.35 -23.17 -24.06
N ALA A 6 -6.76 -21.99 -24.28
CA ALA A 6 -5.54 -21.57 -23.63
C ALA A 6 -5.74 -21.37 -22.12
N TYR A 7 -6.86 -20.80 -21.69
CA TYR A 7 -7.21 -20.68 -20.27
C TYR A 7 -7.36 -22.04 -19.59
N LYS A 8 -7.95 -23.01 -20.27
CA LYS A 8 -8.08 -24.37 -19.76
C LYS A 8 -6.73 -24.99 -19.47
N VAL A 9 -5.82 -24.93 -20.43
CA VAL A 9 -4.46 -25.47 -20.28
C VAL A 9 -3.70 -24.78 -19.14
N LEU A 10 -3.81 -23.45 -19.00
CA LEU A 10 -3.17 -22.71 -17.90
C LEU A 10 -3.77 -23.06 -16.54
N ALA A 11 -5.10 -23.23 -16.46
CA ALA A 11 -5.75 -23.64 -15.21
C ALA A 11 -5.32 -25.06 -14.81
N GLU A 12 -5.31 -26.01 -15.76
CA GLU A 12 -4.86 -27.39 -15.53
C GLU A 12 -3.37 -27.45 -15.15
N GLN A 13 -2.53 -26.65 -15.79
CA GLN A 13 -1.10 -26.57 -15.44
C GLN A 13 -0.90 -25.93 -14.06
N ALA A 14 -1.62 -24.88 -13.72
CA ALA A 14 -1.59 -24.26 -12.40
C ALA A 14 -2.05 -25.24 -11.32
N GLU A 15 -3.16 -25.95 -11.56
CA GLU A 15 -3.68 -26.96 -10.64
C GLU A 15 -2.65 -28.09 -10.43
N THR A 16 -2.07 -28.62 -11.49
CA THR A 16 -1.00 -29.64 -11.41
C THR A 16 0.21 -29.11 -10.66
N TYR A 17 0.64 -27.88 -10.92
CA TYR A 17 1.75 -27.25 -10.22
C TYR A 17 1.49 -27.11 -8.72
N PHE A 18 0.32 -26.56 -8.35
CA PHE A 18 -0.04 -26.38 -6.94
C PHE A 18 -0.20 -27.71 -6.23
N ASN A 19 -0.87 -28.67 -6.84
CA ASN A 19 -1.08 -29.99 -6.23
C ASN A 19 0.21 -30.80 -6.06
N THR A 20 1.22 -30.58 -6.89
CA THR A 20 2.48 -31.36 -6.82
C THR A 20 3.58 -30.67 -6.02
N ARG A 21 3.62 -29.31 -6.02
CA ARG A 21 4.75 -28.55 -5.46
C ARG A 21 4.44 -27.74 -4.21
N LEU A 22 3.23 -27.21 -4.06
CA LEU A 22 2.87 -26.42 -2.89
C LEU A 22 2.60 -27.35 -1.69
N LYS A 23 3.53 -27.45 -0.77
CA LYS A 23 3.41 -28.30 0.42
C LYS A 23 2.67 -27.64 1.56
N ALA A 24 2.85 -26.33 1.76
CA ALA A 24 2.28 -25.58 2.84
C ALA A 24 2.05 -24.13 2.45
N ALA A 25 1.00 -23.52 2.99
CA ALA A 25 0.69 -22.10 2.82
C ALA A 25 0.18 -21.48 4.12
N VAL A 26 0.50 -20.20 4.30
CA VAL A 26 -0.08 -19.36 5.36
C VAL A 26 -0.87 -18.24 4.69
N ILE A 27 -2.15 -18.13 5.04
CA ILE A 27 -3.04 -17.10 4.51
C ILE A 27 -3.26 -16.04 5.58
N LEU A 28 -2.80 -14.82 5.31
CA LEU A 28 -2.98 -13.68 6.19
C LEU A 28 -4.31 -12.99 5.89
N GLY A 29 -5.18 -12.90 6.89
CA GLY A 29 -6.47 -12.24 6.77
C GLY A 29 -7.49 -12.92 5.84
N GLY A 30 -7.18 -14.11 5.34
CA GLY A 30 -8.05 -14.88 4.46
C GLY A 30 -9.22 -15.55 5.16
N ASN A 31 -10.20 -16.00 4.40
CA ASN A 31 -11.34 -16.75 4.89
C ASN A 31 -11.05 -18.25 4.86
N TRP A 32 -11.41 -18.97 5.92
CA TRP A 32 -11.43 -20.42 5.94
C TRP A 32 -12.35 -20.94 4.84
N GLY A 33 -11.90 -21.95 4.10
CA GLY A 33 -12.69 -22.54 3.02
C GLY A 33 -12.74 -21.72 1.73
N SER A 34 -12.01 -20.60 1.66
CA SER A 34 -11.89 -19.86 0.40
C SER A 34 -11.15 -20.65 -0.68
N GLU A 35 -10.33 -21.60 -0.27
CA GLU A 35 -9.64 -22.55 -1.14
C GLU A 35 -10.55 -23.65 -1.71
N ALA A 36 -11.66 -23.95 -1.03
CA ALA A 36 -12.64 -24.94 -1.48
C ALA A 36 -13.73 -24.35 -2.39
N GLN A 37 -13.66 -23.05 -2.69
CA GLN A 37 -14.62 -22.41 -3.57
C GLN A 37 -14.25 -22.67 -5.03
N ASP A 38 -15.19 -23.23 -5.77
CA ASP A 38 -15.13 -23.28 -7.22
C ASP A 38 -15.05 -21.87 -7.79
N VAL A 39 -13.95 -21.53 -8.39
CA VAL A 39 -13.79 -20.25 -9.07
C VAL A 39 -14.16 -20.43 -10.53
N SER A 40 -15.33 -19.94 -10.91
CA SER A 40 -15.72 -19.87 -12.30
C SER A 40 -15.05 -18.67 -12.98
N VAL A 41 -14.09 -18.94 -13.85
CA VAL A 41 -13.46 -17.93 -14.71
C VAL A 41 -13.81 -18.27 -16.16
N ALA A 42 -14.47 -17.37 -16.84
CA ALA A 42 -14.88 -17.51 -18.25
C ALA A 42 -15.69 -18.80 -18.56
N GLY A 43 -16.55 -19.24 -17.61
CA GLY A 43 -17.34 -20.46 -17.76
C GLY A 43 -16.59 -21.75 -17.38
N TYR A 44 -15.39 -21.62 -16.86
CA TYR A 44 -14.59 -22.71 -16.30
C TYR A 44 -14.72 -22.73 -14.79
N THR A 45 -15.10 -23.86 -14.22
CA THR A 45 -15.05 -24.10 -12.78
C THR A 45 -13.71 -24.76 -12.46
N VAL A 46 -12.82 -24.03 -11.80
CA VAL A 46 -11.61 -24.58 -11.23
C VAL A 46 -11.97 -25.10 -9.85
N VAL A 47 -12.02 -26.39 -9.68
CA VAL A 47 -12.18 -27.04 -8.37
C VAL A 47 -10.89 -26.84 -7.60
N ARG A 48 -10.94 -26.05 -6.56
CA ARG A 48 -9.83 -25.87 -5.63
C ARG A 48 -9.97 -26.82 -4.47
N GLU A 49 -9.50 -28.01 -4.60
CA GLU A 49 -9.14 -28.84 -3.46
C GLU A 49 -7.64 -28.72 -3.24
N PRO A 50 -7.19 -27.88 -2.31
CA PRO A 50 -5.78 -27.75 -2.09
C PRO A 50 -5.25 -28.96 -1.32
N ASN A 51 -4.56 -29.80 -2.00
CA ASN A 51 -3.66 -30.79 -1.41
C ASN A 51 -2.46 -30.06 -0.78
N THR A 52 -2.74 -29.19 0.19
CA THR A 52 -1.77 -28.26 0.77
C THR A 52 -2.07 -28.09 2.23
N ASN A 53 -1.04 -28.18 3.07
CA ASN A 53 -1.15 -27.80 4.48
C ASN A 53 -1.47 -26.31 4.59
N MET A 54 -2.52 -25.94 5.33
CA MET A 54 -3.02 -24.57 5.37
C MET A 54 -3.04 -24.02 6.80
N CYS A 55 -2.51 -22.81 6.96
CA CYS A 55 -2.62 -22.03 8.18
C CYS A 55 -3.32 -20.70 7.88
N TYR A 56 -4.37 -20.38 8.62
CA TYR A 56 -5.13 -19.14 8.51
C TYR A 56 -4.77 -18.24 9.69
N MET A 57 -4.16 -17.12 9.39
CA MET A 57 -3.87 -16.08 10.37
C MET A 57 -4.95 -15.01 10.32
N ILE A 58 -5.60 -14.78 11.45
CA ILE A 58 -6.74 -13.90 11.56
C ILE A 58 -6.46 -12.85 12.62
N SER A 59 -6.54 -11.59 12.21
CA SER A 59 -6.48 -10.47 13.15
C SER A 59 -7.78 -10.31 13.91
N THR A 60 -7.69 -10.02 15.20
CA THR A 60 -8.86 -9.74 16.08
C THR A 60 -9.71 -8.59 15.52
N PHE A 61 -9.08 -7.59 14.93
CA PHE A 61 -9.71 -6.38 14.39
C PHE A 61 -9.55 -6.28 12.87
N ASN A 62 -9.79 -7.37 12.16
CA ASN A 62 -9.63 -7.40 10.70
C ASN A 62 -10.67 -6.51 10.01
N GLU A 63 -10.21 -5.42 9.42
CA GLU A 63 -11.02 -4.41 8.74
C GLU A 63 -11.65 -4.94 7.44
N GLY A 64 -11.01 -5.90 6.79
CA GLY A 64 -11.48 -6.52 5.55
C GLY A 64 -12.84 -7.20 5.65
N ARG A 65 -13.28 -7.48 6.86
CA ARG A 65 -14.59 -8.08 7.13
C ARG A 65 -15.72 -7.08 7.19
N ALA A 66 -15.42 -5.81 7.38
CA ALA A 66 -16.43 -4.75 7.43
C ALA A 66 -17.26 -4.64 6.15
N GLY A 67 -16.68 -4.98 4.99
CA GLY A 67 -17.35 -4.96 3.69
C GLY A 67 -18.21 -6.20 3.36
N THR A 68 -18.14 -7.27 4.15
CA THR A 68 -18.76 -8.56 3.84
C THR A 68 -20.05 -8.84 4.63
N GLY A 69 -20.61 -7.85 5.31
CA GLY A 69 -21.79 -8.03 6.18
C GLY A 69 -21.51 -8.77 7.49
N GLN A 70 -20.22 -9.01 7.81
CA GLN A 70 -19.78 -9.71 9.02
C GLN A 70 -19.49 -8.76 10.18
N GLN A 71 -19.84 -7.50 10.04
CA GLN A 71 -19.55 -6.41 10.97
C GLN A 71 -20.17 -6.58 12.38
N ASN A 72 -21.12 -7.47 12.54
CA ASN A 72 -21.89 -7.66 13.74
C ASN A 72 -21.60 -8.98 14.46
N LEU A 73 -20.62 -9.74 14.01
CA LEU A 73 -20.29 -11.02 14.63
C LEU A 73 -19.38 -10.82 15.84
N SER A 74 -19.66 -11.53 16.93
CA SER A 74 -18.75 -11.66 18.07
C SER A 74 -17.44 -12.32 17.61
N LYS A 75 -16.42 -12.30 18.49
CA LYS A 75 -15.17 -13.02 18.25
C LYS A 75 -15.44 -14.52 18.05
N GLU A 76 -16.34 -15.06 18.86
CA GLU A 76 -16.76 -16.47 18.82
C GLU A 76 -17.53 -16.75 17.54
N GLU A 77 -18.47 -15.91 17.15
CA GLU A 77 -19.22 -16.06 15.89
C GLU A 77 -18.30 -15.90 14.67
N MET A 78 -17.35 -14.99 14.72
CA MET A 78 -16.32 -14.88 13.67
C MET A 78 -15.47 -16.13 13.59
N MET A 79 -15.01 -16.64 14.72
CA MET A 79 -14.26 -17.89 14.79
C MET A 79 -15.11 -19.06 14.32
N ALA A 80 -16.37 -19.16 14.74
CA ALA A 80 -17.31 -20.18 14.29
C ALA A 80 -17.57 -20.13 12.77
N LYS A 81 -17.67 -18.94 12.19
CA LYS A 81 -17.84 -18.76 10.73
C LYS A 81 -16.57 -19.09 9.96
N PHE A 82 -15.39 -18.91 10.53
CA PHE A 82 -14.14 -19.41 9.99
C PHE A 82 -14.01 -20.92 10.14
N GLN A 83 -14.56 -21.45 11.20
CA GLN A 83 -14.50 -22.85 11.58
C GLN A 83 -15.60 -23.69 10.97
N SER A 84 -16.52 -23.08 10.23
CA SER A 84 -17.64 -23.77 9.56
C SER A 84 -18.33 -24.83 10.42
N THR A 85 -18.80 -24.50 11.61
CA THR A 85 -19.47 -25.43 12.56
C THR A 85 -18.55 -26.35 13.41
N THR A 86 -17.25 -26.39 13.16
CA THR A 86 -16.33 -27.12 14.04
C THR A 86 -15.71 -26.17 15.06
N THR A 87 -15.52 -26.65 16.28
CA THR A 87 -14.89 -25.90 17.38
C THR A 87 -13.35 -25.92 17.31
N LEU A 88 -12.79 -25.54 16.16
CA LEU A 88 -11.34 -25.47 16.01
C LEU A 88 -10.76 -24.40 16.96
N GLN A 89 -9.78 -24.76 17.75
CA GLN A 89 -9.11 -23.84 18.66
C GLN A 89 -7.89 -23.22 18.01
N PRO A 90 -7.55 -21.94 18.31
CA PRO A 90 -6.36 -21.31 17.79
C PRO A 90 -5.08 -22.06 18.13
N ALA A 91 -4.13 -22.07 17.20
CA ALA A 91 -2.83 -22.71 17.31
C ALA A 91 -2.86 -24.24 17.54
N GLN A 92 -3.96 -24.91 17.22
CA GLN A 92 -4.09 -26.36 17.22
C GLN A 92 -3.91 -26.91 15.80
N TRP A 93 -3.19 -28.03 15.71
CA TRP A 93 -3.10 -28.81 14.49
C TRP A 93 -4.33 -29.70 14.34
N TYR A 94 -4.92 -29.66 13.17
CA TYR A 94 -6.04 -30.51 12.78
C TYR A 94 -5.71 -31.25 11.49
N ALA A 95 -6.10 -32.51 11.41
CA ALA A 95 -6.19 -33.24 10.14
C ALA A 95 -7.62 -33.15 9.61
N LEU A 96 -7.77 -32.79 8.34
CA LEU A 96 -9.05 -32.88 7.64
C LEU A 96 -9.35 -34.33 7.27
N ASP A 97 -10.59 -34.74 7.48
CA ASP A 97 -11.11 -35.94 6.84
C ASP A 97 -11.47 -35.62 5.39
N GLN A 98 -10.62 -36.04 4.46
CA GLN A 98 -10.85 -35.82 3.02
C GLN A 98 -12.07 -36.54 2.48
N ALA A 99 -12.61 -37.54 3.19
CA ALA A 99 -13.79 -38.26 2.78
C ALA A 99 -15.09 -37.47 3.04
N SER A 100 -15.07 -36.53 3.96
CA SER A 100 -16.20 -35.64 4.24
C SER A 100 -16.10 -34.39 3.39
N ASN A 101 -16.51 -34.46 2.15
CA ASN A 101 -16.47 -33.33 1.24
C ASN A 101 -17.03 -32.05 1.90
N ALA A 102 -16.17 -31.08 2.08
CA ALA A 102 -16.38 -29.74 1.89
C ALA A 102 -16.64 -28.76 3.02
N ALA A 103 -17.82 -28.47 3.41
CA ALA A 103 -18.13 -27.25 4.14
C ALA A 103 -17.84 -27.32 5.66
N ALA A 104 -17.72 -28.50 6.21
CA ALA A 104 -17.37 -28.75 7.59
C ALA A 104 -16.72 -30.15 7.71
N PRO A 105 -15.46 -30.28 7.31
CA PRO A 105 -14.78 -31.55 7.41
C PRO A 105 -14.65 -31.97 8.86
N ALA A 106 -14.88 -33.24 9.16
CA ALA A 106 -14.51 -33.82 10.43
C ALA A 106 -13.01 -33.59 10.61
N SER A 107 -12.60 -33.10 11.79
CA SER A 107 -11.22 -32.79 12.05
C SER A 107 -10.75 -33.50 13.31
N THR A 108 -9.59 -34.12 13.24
CA THR A 108 -8.91 -34.72 14.39
C THR A 108 -7.89 -33.75 14.92
N VAL A 109 -7.91 -33.48 16.22
CA VAL A 109 -6.88 -32.68 16.90
C VAL A 109 -5.59 -33.46 16.97
N LEU A 110 -4.50 -32.88 16.47
CA LEU A 110 -3.17 -33.49 16.45
C LEU A 110 -2.19 -32.88 17.46
N GLY A 111 -2.58 -31.81 18.13
CA GLY A 111 -1.82 -31.13 19.16
C GLY A 111 -1.68 -29.61 18.94
N ASN A 112 -1.04 -28.92 19.88
CA ASN A 112 -0.80 -27.49 19.82
C ASN A 112 0.51 -27.18 19.09
N LEU A 113 0.54 -26.07 18.36
CA LEU A 113 1.71 -25.63 17.59
C LEU A 113 2.98 -25.46 18.45
N PHE A 114 2.83 -24.98 19.67
CA PHE A 114 3.95 -24.68 20.56
C PHE A 114 4.36 -25.86 21.46
N ASP A 115 3.46 -26.81 21.70
CA ASP A 115 3.70 -27.94 22.58
C ASP A 115 4.35 -29.15 21.86
N ILE A 116 4.32 -29.13 20.53
CA ILE A 116 4.84 -30.21 19.71
C ILE A 116 6.30 -29.91 19.34
N SER A 117 7.16 -30.88 19.63
CA SER A 117 8.55 -30.86 19.16
C SER A 117 8.61 -30.87 17.63
N TYR A 118 9.75 -30.46 17.07
CA TYR A 118 9.99 -30.49 15.63
C TYR A 118 9.62 -31.81 14.95
N THR A 119 9.88 -32.92 15.60
CA THR A 119 9.54 -34.26 15.08
C THR A 119 8.03 -34.55 15.10
N GLY A 120 7.27 -33.85 15.95
CA GLY A 120 5.83 -34.04 16.10
C GLY A 120 5.44 -35.47 16.53
N SER A 121 4.13 -35.72 16.52
CA SER A 121 3.60 -37.10 16.64
C SER A 121 3.61 -37.78 15.26
N ALA A 122 3.59 -39.12 15.23
CA ALA A 122 3.45 -39.86 13.97
C ALA A 122 2.18 -39.45 13.21
N ALA A 123 1.07 -39.28 13.90
CA ALA A 123 -0.19 -38.84 13.30
C ALA A 123 -0.10 -37.42 12.65
N LEU A 124 0.66 -36.50 13.28
CA LEU A 124 0.90 -35.18 12.69
C LEU A 124 1.78 -35.28 11.42
N ARG A 125 2.82 -36.15 11.48
CA ARG A 125 3.67 -36.36 10.27
C ARG A 125 2.86 -36.94 9.13
N ASP A 126 2.05 -37.94 9.36
CA ASP A 126 1.19 -38.56 8.34
C ASP A 126 0.21 -37.54 7.75
N ALA A 127 -0.37 -36.67 8.57
CA ALA A 127 -1.26 -35.60 8.12
C ALA A 127 -0.52 -34.50 7.32
N ILE A 128 0.71 -34.15 7.72
CA ILE A 128 1.55 -33.18 6.96
C ILE A 128 1.95 -33.79 5.62
N ASP A 129 2.37 -35.03 5.58
CA ASP A 129 2.80 -35.69 4.36
C ASP A 129 1.64 -35.91 3.38
N SER A 130 0.46 -36.22 3.90
CA SER A 130 -0.78 -36.28 3.12
C SER A 130 -1.37 -34.90 2.80
N ARG A 131 -0.78 -33.81 3.30
CA ARG A 131 -1.18 -32.42 3.06
C ARG A 131 -2.62 -32.10 3.52
N THR A 132 -3.06 -32.72 4.57
CA THR A 132 -4.41 -32.58 5.12
C THR A 132 -4.47 -31.66 6.33
N THR A 133 -3.34 -31.09 6.78
CA THR A 133 -3.33 -30.28 8.00
C THR A 133 -3.99 -28.92 7.79
N ARG A 134 -4.73 -28.52 8.83
CA ARG A 134 -5.33 -27.17 8.94
C ARG A 134 -5.01 -26.58 10.30
N MET A 135 -4.82 -25.26 10.33
CA MET A 135 -4.55 -24.49 11.53
C MET A 135 -5.21 -23.12 11.44
N ILE A 136 -5.67 -22.62 12.56
CA ILE A 136 -6.11 -21.22 12.70
C ILE A 136 -5.25 -20.57 13.77
N VAL A 137 -4.75 -19.37 13.46
CA VAL A 137 -4.01 -18.55 14.41
C VAL A 137 -4.71 -17.20 14.52
N ASN A 138 -4.94 -16.75 15.75
CA ASN A 138 -5.53 -15.46 16.03
C ASN A 138 -4.48 -14.56 16.67
N GLN A 139 -4.22 -13.41 16.05
CA GLN A 139 -3.36 -12.38 16.61
C GLN A 139 -4.14 -11.14 17.04
N ILE A 140 -3.65 -10.42 18.03
CA ILE A 140 -4.26 -9.18 18.52
C ILE A 140 -3.78 -8.01 17.65
N GLY A 141 -4.65 -7.47 16.82
CA GLY A 141 -4.34 -6.34 15.96
C GLY A 141 -5.34 -6.15 14.84
N GLY A 142 -5.16 -5.11 14.03
CA GLY A 142 -5.83 -4.91 12.74
C GLY A 142 -5.09 -5.62 11.61
N HIS A 143 -5.71 -5.75 10.46
CA HIS A 143 -5.13 -6.42 9.30
C HIS A 143 -3.78 -5.82 8.87
N ALA A 144 -3.63 -4.51 9.00
CA ALA A 144 -2.35 -3.84 8.74
C ALA A 144 -1.19 -4.37 9.62
N LYS A 145 -1.49 -4.76 10.88
CA LYS A 145 -0.49 -5.31 11.80
C LYS A 145 -0.03 -6.71 11.42
N ASP A 146 -0.82 -7.47 10.65
CA ASP A 146 -0.48 -8.84 10.25
C ASP A 146 0.91 -8.91 9.61
N TYR A 147 1.28 -7.88 8.84
CA TYR A 147 2.54 -7.81 8.10
C TYR A 147 3.74 -7.39 8.96
N PHE A 148 3.51 -6.78 10.13
CA PHE A 148 4.56 -6.26 11.02
C PHE A 148 4.60 -6.98 12.38
N SER A 149 3.69 -7.90 12.61
CA SER A 149 3.58 -8.59 13.88
C SER A 149 4.72 -9.59 14.05
N THR A 150 5.48 -9.44 15.13
CA THR A 150 6.45 -10.46 15.56
C THR A 150 5.75 -11.77 15.91
N ASP A 151 4.53 -11.69 16.46
CA ASP A 151 3.73 -12.87 16.78
C ASP A 151 3.33 -13.62 15.51
N SER A 152 2.87 -12.91 14.47
CA SER A 152 2.58 -13.52 13.16
C SER A 152 3.81 -14.21 12.58
N ALA A 153 4.97 -13.56 12.66
CA ALA A 153 6.22 -14.13 12.17
C ALA A 153 6.62 -15.40 12.94
N HIS A 154 6.47 -15.41 14.28
CA HIS A 154 6.71 -16.60 15.10
C HIS A 154 5.76 -17.74 14.72
N TYR A 155 4.46 -17.48 14.58
CA TYR A 155 3.49 -18.49 14.15
C TYR A 155 3.84 -19.06 12.78
N MET A 156 4.18 -18.20 11.82
CA MET A 156 4.58 -18.63 10.48
C MET A 156 5.83 -19.49 10.49
N LEU A 157 6.87 -19.07 11.23
CA LEU A 157 8.12 -19.81 11.32
C LEU A 157 7.89 -21.19 11.94
N LYS A 158 7.15 -21.27 13.07
CA LYS A 158 6.81 -22.55 13.71
C LYS A 158 5.99 -23.45 12.80
N TYR A 159 5.02 -22.88 12.09
CA TYR A 159 4.20 -23.63 11.15
C TYR A 159 5.03 -24.20 10.00
N PHE A 160 5.89 -23.38 9.38
CA PHE A 160 6.75 -23.84 8.29
C PHE A 160 7.86 -24.79 8.75
N GLU A 161 8.41 -24.61 9.95
CA GLU A 161 9.35 -25.53 10.54
C GLU A 161 8.76 -26.95 10.59
N GLN A 162 7.51 -27.07 11.03
CA GLN A 162 6.82 -28.34 11.13
C GLN A 162 6.44 -28.91 9.75
N THR A 163 5.81 -28.09 8.90
CA THR A 163 5.25 -28.56 7.61
C THR A 163 6.31 -28.84 6.55
N LEU A 164 7.42 -28.11 6.56
CA LEU A 164 8.52 -28.31 5.61
C LEU A 164 9.61 -29.24 6.15
N GLN A 165 9.48 -29.72 7.38
CA GLN A 165 10.46 -30.54 8.06
C GLN A 165 11.86 -29.90 8.06
N TYR A 166 11.89 -28.58 8.16
CA TYR A 166 13.11 -27.81 8.17
C TYR A 166 13.56 -27.58 9.61
N ASN A 167 14.50 -28.36 10.06
CA ASN A 167 15.08 -28.19 11.39
C ASN A 167 16.19 -27.15 11.36
N CYS A 168 15.90 -25.96 11.84
CA CYS A 168 16.89 -24.89 11.96
C CYS A 168 18.10 -25.24 12.86
N GLY A 169 18.00 -26.28 13.71
CA GLY A 169 19.05 -26.73 14.60
C GLY A 169 20.00 -27.77 14.03
N ASN A 170 19.62 -28.48 12.96
CA ASN A 170 20.40 -29.59 12.39
C ASN A 170 21.10 -29.25 11.07
N ILE A 171 21.25 -27.97 10.74
CA ILE A 171 22.00 -27.57 9.55
C ILE A 171 23.49 -27.81 9.81
N THR A 172 24.03 -28.82 9.15
CA THR A 172 25.46 -29.17 9.21
C THR A 172 26.32 -28.32 8.29
N ASP A 173 25.71 -27.56 7.39
CA ASP A 173 26.43 -26.65 6.50
C ASP A 173 26.71 -25.32 7.21
N PRO A 174 27.98 -24.98 7.50
CA PRO A 174 28.33 -23.73 8.17
C PRO A 174 28.00 -22.47 7.33
N ALA A 175 27.72 -22.61 6.04
CA ALA A 175 27.25 -21.52 5.20
C ALA A 175 25.76 -21.18 5.41
N THR A 176 24.98 -22.06 5.99
CA THR A 176 23.58 -21.83 6.30
C THR A 176 23.44 -21.34 7.74
N VAL A 177 23.12 -20.06 7.89
CA VAL A 177 22.78 -19.52 9.22
C VAL A 177 21.42 -20.08 9.65
N PRO A 178 21.33 -20.79 10.81
CA PRO A 178 20.05 -21.30 11.28
C PRO A 178 19.05 -20.14 11.44
N MET A 179 17.88 -20.26 10.83
CA MET A 179 16.78 -19.34 11.13
C MET A 179 16.29 -19.64 12.55
N SER A 180 16.55 -18.74 13.47
CA SER A 180 15.97 -18.79 14.81
C SER A 180 14.68 -17.99 14.83
N GLU A 181 13.61 -18.53 15.37
CA GLU A 181 12.35 -17.82 15.62
C GLU A 181 12.56 -16.53 16.45
N ASN A 182 13.64 -16.47 17.22
CA ASN A 182 14.02 -15.30 18.02
C ASN A 182 14.85 -14.26 17.25
N ARG A 183 15.25 -14.54 16.01
CA ARG A 183 16.03 -13.61 15.16
C ARG A 183 15.16 -13.00 14.08
N LEU A 184 14.16 -12.23 14.49
CA LEU A 184 13.28 -11.53 13.56
C LEU A 184 13.96 -10.26 13.04
N THR A 185 14.82 -10.41 12.06
CA THR A 185 15.58 -9.29 11.46
C THR A 185 14.77 -8.48 10.45
N PHE A 186 13.58 -8.92 10.07
CA PHE A 186 12.77 -8.27 9.05
C PHE A 186 12.39 -6.82 9.41
N LEU A 187 12.15 -6.52 10.70
CA LEU A 187 11.85 -5.15 11.14
C LEU A 187 13.03 -4.20 10.92
N TYR A 188 14.26 -4.66 11.16
CA TYR A 188 15.46 -3.89 10.87
C TYR A 188 15.60 -3.66 9.37
N ARG A 189 15.34 -4.69 8.58
CA ARG A 189 15.36 -4.60 7.11
C ARG A 189 14.34 -3.60 6.60
N GLU A 190 13.08 -3.72 6.97
CA GLU A 190 12.02 -2.79 6.57
C GLU A 190 12.32 -1.35 7.01
N SER A 191 12.91 -1.17 8.21
CA SER A 191 13.34 0.15 8.68
C SER A 191 14.50 0.72 7.85
N CYS A 192 15.47 -0.11 7.45
CA CYS A 192 16.55 0.30 6.57
C CYS A 192 16.05 0.64 5.16
N ASP A 193 15.11 -0.14 4.63
CA ASP A 193 14.50 0.11 3.32
C ASP A 193 13.71 1.43 3.30
N LEU A 194 13.00 1.75 4.40
CA LEU A 194 12.35 3.05 4.60
C LEU A 194 13.37 4.20 4.63
N LEU A 195 14.45 4.05 5.40
CA LEU A 195 15.50 5.06 5.48
C LEU A 195 16.20 5.28 4.12
N ALA A 196 16.44 4.20 3.38
CA ALA A 196 16.98 4.25 2.02
C ALA A 196 16.04 4.98 1.05
N MET A 197 14.73 4.77 1.16
CA MET A 197 13.74 5.51 0.40
C MET A 197 13.77 7.01 0.70
N PHE A 198 13.85 7.41 1.97
CA PHE A 198 14.00 8.81 2.34
C PHE A 198 15.33 9.42 1.86
N ALA A 199 16.42 8.66 1.94
CA ALA A 199 17.72 9.10 1.42
C ALA A 199 17.66 9.33 -0.09
N MET A 200 16.96 8.49 -0.84
CA MET A 200 16.70 8.66 -2.28
C MET A 200 15.95 9.98 -2.53
N PHE A 201 14.87 10.28 -1.79
CA PHE A 201 14.13 11.54 -1.95
C PHE A 201 15.01 12.78 -1.69
N VAL A 202 15.83 12.73 -0.64
CA VAL A 202 16.77 13.82 -0.35
C VAL A 202 17.81 13.95 -1.46
N SER A 203 18.31 12.84 -2.01
CA SER A 203 19.29 12.85 -3.10
C SER A 203 18.71 13.43 -4.41
N ILE A 204 17.43 13.16 -4.71
CA ILE A 204 16.71 13.80 -5.84
C ILE A 204 16.72 15.33 -5.68
N ILE A 205 16.43 15.84 -4.47
CA ILE A 205 16.41 17.28 -4.21
C ILE A 205 17.82 17.88 -4.38
N ALA A 206 18.85 17.21 -3.87
CA ALA A 206 20.23 17.65 -4.01
C ALA A 206 20.66 17.68 -5.49
N LEU A 207 20.37 16.60 -6.23
CA LEU A 207 20.68 16.52 -7.66
C LEU A 207 19.92 17.60 -8.47
N ALA A 208 18.67 17.86 -8.14
CA ALA A 208 17.90 18.95 -8.77
C ALA A 208 18.59 20.30 -8.58
N GLY A 209 19.05 20.59 -7.34
CA GLY A 209 19.81 21.79 -7.03
C GLY A 209 21.12 21.92 -7.83
N MET A 210 21.84 20.81 -8.02
CA MET A 210 23.07 20.77 -8.83
C MET A 210 22.76 20.98 -10.33
N LEU A 211 21.78 20.28 -10.87
CA LEU A 211 21.42 20.37 -12.28
C LEU A 211 20.92 21.77 -12.66
N LEU A 212 20.17 22.43 -11.78
CA LEU A 212 19.71 23.80 -11.96
C LEU A 212 20.83 24.85 -11.93
N GLN A 213 22.06 24.48 -11.59
CA GLN A 213 23.24 25.35 -11.72
C GLN A 213 23.97 25.13 -13.05
N THR A 214 23.65 24.08 -13.79
CA THR A 214 24.28 23.80 -15.07
C THR A 214 23.76 24.71 -16.20
N LYS A 215 24.59 24.99 -17.20
CA LYS A 215 24.19 25.78 -18.38
C LYS A 215 22.93 25.26 -19.06
N LYS A 216 22.66 23.96 -18.98
CA LYS A 216 21.50 23.32 -19.64
C LYS A 216 20.17 23.64 -18.96
N PHE A 217 20.16 23.80 -17.63
CA PHE A 217 18.91 23.93 -16.85
C PHE A 217 18.84 25.23 -16.01
N SER A 218 19.87 26.07 -16.01
CA SER A 218 19.93 27.28 -15.17
C SER A 218 18.81 28.29 -15.46
N ASP A 219 18.32 28.34 -16.69
CA ASP A 219 17.20 29.22 -17.08
C ASP A 219 15.82 28.73 -16.57
N LEU A 220 15.75 27.52 -16.00
CA LEU A 220 14.57 27.00 -15.31
C LEU A 220 14.50 27.43 -13.85
N ARG A 221 15.64 27.86 -13.30
CA ARG A 221 15.70 28.40 -11.95
C ARG A 221 15.09 29.79 -11.92
N MET A 222 14.11 29.96 -11.06
CA MET A 222 13.44 31.22 -10.82
C MET A 222 13.68 31.68 -9.38
N GLU A 223 13.49 32.96 -9.11
CA GLU A 223 13.54 33.45 -7.75
C GLU A 223 12.35 32.94 -6.92
N CYS A 224 12.64 32.47 -5.73
CA CYS A 224 11.59 32.16 -4.77
C CYS A 224 11.00 33.47 -4.26
N THR A 225 9.72 33.67 -4.48
CA THR A 225 9.03 34.85 -3.97
C THR A 225 8.98 34.85 -2.45
N GLU A 226 8.87 36.04 -1.87
CA GLU A 226 8.68 36.17 -0.43
C GLU A 226 7.37 35.52 0.02
N PRO A 227 7.32 34.93 1.25
CA PRO A 227 6.12 34.37 1.79
C PRO A 227 4.95 35.37 1.81
N LEU A 228 3.75 34.86 1.55
CA LEU A 228 2.52 35.68 1.46
C LEU A 228 1.88 35.93 2.82
N SER A 229 2.19 35.12 3.82
CA SER A 229 1.51 35.11 5.11
C SER A 229 2.46 35.40 6.27
N THR A 230 1.90 35.66 7.45
CA THR A 230 2.57 35.73 8.74
C THR A 230 1.85 34.81 9.71
N LYS A 231 2.44 34.56 10.92
CA LYS A 231 1.78 33.78 11.99
C LYS A 231 0.40 34.36 12.40
N LYS A 232 0.18 35.65 12.19
CA LYS A 232 -1.07 36.35 12.48
C LYS A 232 -2.04 36.39 11.28
N SER A 233 -1.70 35.77 10.14
CA SER A 233 -2.51 35.82 8.94
C SER A 233 -3.79 34.98 9.07
N VAL A 234 -4.93 35.61 9.29
CA VAL A 234 -6.24 34.97 9.34
C VAL A 234 -6.55 34.16 8.08
N PRO A 235 -6.31 34.68 6.85
CA PRO A 235 -6.53 33.90 5.62
C PRO A 235 -5.77 32.58 5.59
N PHE A 236 -4.54 32.59 6.10
CA PHE A 236 -3.73 31.37 6.16
C PHE A 236 -4.36 30.31 7.09
N TRP A 237 -4.75 30.70 8.30
CA TRP A 237 -5.30 29.75 9.27
C TRP A 237 -6.66 29.20 8.83
N ILE A 238 -7.50 30.03 8.19
CA ILE A 238 -8.74 29.54 7.57
C ILE A 238 -8.42 28.52 6.49
N ALA A 239 -7.50 28.82 5.56
CA ALA A 239 -7.11 27.90 4.51
C ALA A 239 -6.51 26.60 5.08
N ALA A 240 -5.63 26.67 6.07
CA ALA A 240 -5.03 25.51 6.71
C ALA A 240 -6.09 24.60 7.36
N THR A 241 -7.04 25.19 8.11
CA THR A 241 -8.15 24.45 8.71
C THR A 241 -9.03 23.78 7.65
N LEU A 242 -9.39 24.51 6.58
CA LEU A 242 -10.18 23.95 5.50
C LEU A 242 -9.46 22.81 4.76
N LEU A 243 -8.14 22.89 4.62
CA LEU A 243 -7.34 21.80 4.03
C LEU A 243 -7.33 20.55 4.90
N VAL A 244 -7.17 20.71 6.22
CA VAL A 244 -7.24 19.58 7.16
C VAL A 244 -8.60 18.90 7.07
N LEU A 245 -9.68 19.69 7.09
CA LEU A 245 -11.05 19.19 6.96
C LEU A 245 -11.30 18.53 5.59
N ALA A 246 -10.74 19.11 4.50
CA ALA A 246 -10.84 18.55 3.16
C ALA A 246 -10.12 17.19 3.06
N THR A 247 -8.95 17.07 3.69
CA THR A 247 -8.21 15.80 3.74
C THR A 247 -8.99 14.75 4.51
N MET A 248 -9.55 15.09 5.67
CA MET A 248 -10.41 14.19 6.45
C MET A 248 -11.65 13.77 5.65
N PHE A 249 -12.31 14.73 5.02
CA PHE A 249 -13.50 14.45 4.22
C PHE A 249 -13.20 13.55 3.02
N ALA A 250 -12.13 13.85 2.27
CA ALA A 250 -11.75 13.06 1.10
C ALA A 250 -11.46 11.61 1.49
N GLU A 251 -10.71 11.39 2.57
CA GLU A 251 -10.39 10.06 3.06
C GLU A 251 -11.62 9.34 3.59
N TYR A 252 -12.41 9.99 4.43
CA TYR A 252 -13.65 9.41 4.95
C TYR A 252 -14.63 9.05 3.82
N TYR A 253 -14.78 9.92 2.82
CA TYR A 253 -15.67 9.68 1.68
C TYR A 253 -15.20 8.47 0.86
N VAL A 254 -13.92 8.42 0.54
CA VAL A 254 -13.33 7.32 -0.21
C VAL A 254 -13.37 6.03 0.60
N ALA A 255 -13.10 6.09 1.89
CA ALA A 255 -13.19 4.96 2.81
C ALA A 255 -14.60 4.35 2.85
N THR A 256 -15.63 5.18 2.89
CA THR A 256 -17.03 4.73 3.02
C THR A 256 -17.69 4.41 1.68
N LYS A 257 -17.30 5.07 0.61
CA LYS A 257 -17.90 4.97 -0.73
C LYS A 257 -17.01 4.30 -1.77
N GLY A 258 -15.80 3.91 -1.39
CA GLY A 258 -14.80 3.30 -2.28
C GLY A 258 -15.36 2.22 -3.21
N PRO A 259 -16.13 1.22 -2.70
CA PRO A 259 -16.72 0.19 -3.56
C PRO A 259 -17.64 0.72 -4.67
N MET A 260 -18.22 1.92 -4.49
CA MET A 260 -19.10 2.58 -5.46
C MET A 260 -18.35 3.48 -6.44
N LEU A 261 -17.07 3.80 -6.15
CA LEU A 261 -16.25 4.72 -6.93
C LEU A 261 -15.50 4.06 -8.10
N GLY A 262 -15.73 2.76 -8.35
CA GLY A 262 -15.15 2.06 -9.49
C GLY A 262 -15.46 2.75 -10.82
N PHE A 263 -14.52 2.71 -11.76
CA PHE A 263 -14.76 3.21 -13.11
C PHE A 263 -15.85 2.38 -13.79
N LYS A 264 -16.92 3.04 -14.22
CA LYS A 264 -18.04 2.39 -14.94
C LYS A 264 -17.73 2.22 -16.44
N SER A 265 -16.91 3.12 -16.99
CA SER A 265 -16.51 3.04 -18.39
C SER A 265 -15.48 1.95 -18.62
N GLU A 266 -15.77 1.00 -19.51
CA GLU A 266 -14.82 -0.05 -19.90
C GLU A 266 -13.52 0.55 -20.46
N GLY A 267 -13.60 1.64 -21.25
CA GLY A 267 -12.43 2.33 -21.76
C GLY A 267 -11.51 2.86 -20.65
N LEU A 268 -12.06 3.43 -19.57
CA LEU A 268 -11.28 3.88 -18.43
C LEU A 268 -10.70 2.72 -17.62
N LYS A 269 -11.42 1.62 -17.47
CA LYS A 269 -10.92 0.40 -16.81
C LYS A 269 -9.71 -0.17 -17.56
N HIS A 270 -9.73 -0.14 -18.89
CA HIS A 270 -8.59 -0.56 -19.70
C HIS A 270 -7.44 0.44 -19.67
N PHE A 271 -7.75 1.73 -19.67
CA PHE A 271 -6.73 2.77 -19.64
C PHE A 271 -6.03 2.87 -18.30
N LEU A 272 -6.79 2.76 -17.18
CA LEU A 272 -6.34 2.78 -15.79
C LEU A 272 -6.55 1.40 -15.18
N SER A 273 -5.74 0.44 -15.61
CA SER A 273 -5.94 -0.99 -15.36
C SER A 273 -5.35 -1.51 -14.04
N LEU A 274 -4.94 -0.64 -13.12
CA LEU A 274 -4.60 -1.07 -11.76
C LEU A 274 -5.85 -1.53 -11.02
N ASP A 275 -5.62 -2.24 -9.93
CA ASP A 275 -6.70 -2.75 -9.11
C ASP A 275 -7.56 -1.66 -8.46
N PHE A 276 -8.57 -2.11 -7.77
CA PHE A 276 -9.51 -1.24 -7.08
C PHE A 276 -8.84 -0.33 -6.04
N THR A 277 -7.84 -0.83 -5.31
CA THR A 277 -7.14 -0.06 -4.26
C THR A 277 -6.38 1.12 -4.83
N ALA A 278 -5.67 0.94 -5.94
CA ALA A 278 -4.98 2.03 -6.64
C ALA A 278 -5.97 3.09 -7.14
N ASN A 279 -7.10 2.67 -7.67
CA ASN A 279 -8.11 3.58 -8.17
C ASN A 279 -8.84 4.35 -7.05
N ILE A 280 -8.98 3.77 -5.87
CA ILE A 280 -9.44 4.47 -4.66
C ILE A 280 -8.48 5.63 -4.31
N HIS A 281 -7.16 5.39 -4.33
CA HIS A 281 -6.17 6.44 -4.09
C HIS A 281 -6.25 7.56 -5.13
N LEU A 282 -6.53 7.23 -6.39
CA LEU A 282 -6.75 8.23 -7.44
C LEU A 282 -7.99 9.08 -7.15
N TRP A 283 -9.10 8.48 -6.71
CA TRP A 283 -10.30 9.20 -6.28
C TRP A 283 -10.04 10.10 -5.08
N PHE A 284 -9.28 9.61 -4.09
CA PHE A 284 -8.86 10.43 -2.96
C PHE A 284 -8.09 11.67 -3.44
N MET A 285 -7.11 11.48 -4.31
CA MET A 285 -6.33 12.61 -4.86
C MET A 285 -7.21 13.61 -5.61
N TRP A 286 -8.20 13.16 -6.37
CA TRP A 286 -9.09 14.08 -7.09
C TRP A 286 -10.01 14.85 -6.16
N ILE A 287 -10.65 14.18 -5.20
CA ILE A 287 -11.55 14.84 -4.24
C ILE A 287 -10.78 15.88 -3.44
N LEU A 288 -9.61 15.49 -2.90
CA LEU A 288 -8.73 16.39 -2.17
C LEU A 288 -8.24 17.54 -3.06
N SER A 289 -7.90 17.28 -4.31
CA SER A 289 -7.42 18.30 -5.25
C SER A 289 -8.49 19.32 -5.56
N ILE A 290 -9.72 18.90 -5.83
CA ILE A 290 -10.85 19.80 -6.09
C ILE A 290 -11.13 20.67 -4.85
N ALA A 291 -11.21 20.07 -3.68
CA ALA A 291 -11.41 20.80 -2.44
C ALA A 291 -10.24 21.78 -2.16
N SER A 292 -9.01 21.32 -2.31
CA SER A 292 -7.81 22.17 -2.16
C SER A 292 -7.75 23.30 -3.17
N PHE A 293 -8.18 23.07 -4.40
CA PHE A 293 -8.26 24.12 -5.41
C PHE A 293 -9.25 25.23 -5.02
N VAL A 294 -10.42 24.86 -4.50
CA VAL A 294 -11.40 25.83 -3.98
C VAL A 294 -10.79 26.63 -2.83
N VAL A 295 -10.12 25.95 -1.88
CA VAL A 295 -9.42 26.61 -0.76
C VAL A 295 -8.33 27.54 -1.28
N LEU A 296 -7.56 27.12 -2.30
CA LEU A 296 -6.51 27.94 -2.93
C LEU A 296 -7.08 29.21 -3.56
N VAL A 297 -8.23 29.11 -4.24
CA VAL A 297 -8.92 30.28 -4.84
C VAL A 297 -9.37 31.24 -3.75
N ILE A 298 -10.00 30.74 -2.69
CA ILE A 298 -10.44 31.55 -1.54
C ILE A 298 -9.22 32.25 -0.89
N PHE A 299 -8.16 31.48 -0.60
CA PHE A 299 -6.92 32.01 -0.04
C PHE A 299 -6.29 33.07 -0.95
N GLY A 300 -6.25 32.82 -2.26
CA GLY A 300 -5.74 33.76 -3.25
C GLY A 300 -6.51 35.08 -3.29
N ILE A 301 -7.86 35.03 -3.24
CA ILE A 301 -8.73 36.21 -3.22
C ILE A 301 -8.50 37.00 -1.92
N MET A 302 -8.49 36.32 -0.77
CA MET A 302 -8.29 36.96 0.54
C MET A 302 -6.89 37.60 0.64
N THR A 303 -5.86 36.89 0.16
CA THR A 303 -4.47 37.40 0.12
C THR A 303 -4.35 38.60 -0.83
N LYS A 304 -4.97 38.55 -1.99
CA LYS A 304 -4.98 39.69 -2.94
C LYS A 304 -5.64 40.92 -2.34
N LYS A 305 -6.77 40.74 -1.65
CA LYS A 305 -7.47 41.85 -0.96
C LYS A 305 -6.63 42.44 0.19
N SER A 306 -5.90 41.64 0.95
CA SER A 306 -5.12 42.09 2.10
C SER A 306 -3.73 42.59 1.78
N THR A 307 -3.09 42.08 0.73
CA THR A 307 -1.67 42.38 0.38
C THR A 307 -1.45 42.96 -1.00
N GLY A 308 -2.46 42.96 -1.88
CA GLY A 308 -2.33 43.33 -3.28
C GLY A 308 -1.61 42.29 -4.17
N ARG A 309 -1.08 41.20 -3.59
CA ARG A 309 -0.24 40.20 -4.29
C ARG A 309 -1.08 39.08 -4.93
N ASN A 310 -0.67 38.62 -6.13
CA ASN A 310 -1.37 37.58 -6.86
C ASN A 310 -0.60 36.24 -6.74
N ILE A 311 -1.21 35.25 -6.09
CA ILE A 311 -0.63 33.96 -5.80
C ILE A 311 -0.17 33.20 -7.08
N VAL A 312 -0.85 33.35 -8.21
CA VAL A 312 -0.50 32.69 -9.49
C VAL A 312 0.84 33.20 -10.02
N LYS A 313 1.06 34.53 -9.92
CA LYS A 313 2.33 35.16 -10.31
C LYS A 313 3.43 34.85 -9.30
N GLU A 314 3.09 34.93 -8.02
CA GLU A 314 4.05 34.70 -6.91
C GLU A 314 4.62 33.28 -6.89
N LEU A 315 3.86 32.30 -7.36
CA LEU A 315 4.30 30.90 -7.41
C LEU A 315 4.90 30.48 -8.75
N ASN A 316 5.10 31.43 -9.66
CA ASN A 316 5.65 31.19 -10.99
C ASN A 316 4.87 30.09 -11.77
N LEU A 317 3.53 30.05 -11.59
CA LEU A 317 2.68 29.12 -12.33
C LEU A 317 2.65 29.47 -13.84
N SER A 318 2.70 30.76 -14.18
CA SER A 318 2.61 31.29 -15.57
C SER A 318 3.95 31.22 -16.29
N MET A 319 4.58 30.05 -16.34
CA MET A 319 5.78 29.81 -17.17
C MET A 319 5.40 29.59 -18.64
N SER A 320 6.33 29.91 -19.55
CA SER A 320 6.14 29.56 -20.98
C SER A 320 6.08 28.03 -21.15
N VAL A 321 5.30 27.55 -22.11
CA VAL A 321 5.16 26.11 -22.40
C VAL A 321 6.53 25.45 -22.62
N LYS A 322 7.46 26.14 -23.33
CA LYS A 322 8.82 25.65 -23.53
C LYS A 322 9.56 25.40 -22.20
N LYS A 323 9.44 26.30 -21.21
CA LYS A 323 10.05 26.13 -19.90
C LYS A 323 9.37 25.01 -19.11
N VAL A 324 8.04 24.88 -19.17
CA VAL A 324 7.30 23.79 -18.54
C VAL A 324 7.75 22.44 -19.09
N LEU A 325 7.85 22.28 -20.42
CA LEU A 325 8.33 21.04 -21.04
C LEU A 325 9.78 20.70 -20.65
N ARG A 326 10.65 21.71 -20.55
CA ARG A 326 12.03 21.49 -20.09
C ARG A 326 12.10 21.17 -18.61
N THR A 327 11.19 21.70 -17.80
CA THR A 327 11.06 21.31 -16.37
C THR A 327 10.56 19.86 -16.25
N PHE A 328 9.65 19.44 -17.12
CA PHE A 328 9.26 18.04 -17.21
C PHE A 328 10.46 17.14 -17.60
N LEU A 329 11.26 17.54 -18.61
CA LEU A 329 12.47 16.81 -18.97
C LEU A 329 13.47 16.70 -17.80
N LEU A 330 13.65 17.79 -17.03
CA LEU A 330 14.47 17.75 -15.82
C LEU A 330 13.92 16.74 -14.81
N SER A 331 12.60 16.70 -14.61
CA SER A 331 12.00 15.68 -13.72
C SER A 331 12.25 14.26 -14.22
N CYS A 332 12.19 14.01 -15.53
CA CYS A 332 12.54 12.70 -16.10
C CYS A 332 14.00 12.30 -15.78
N VAL A 333 14.96 13.24 -15.88
CA VAL A 333 16.36 12.98 -15.52
C VAL A 333 16.49 12.61 -14.03
N LEU A 334 15.76 13.29 -13.14
CA LEU A 334 15.77 13.02 -11.72
C LEU A 334 15.17 11.61 -11.40
N ILE A 335 14.13 11.23 -12.11
CA ILE A 335 13.51 9.90 -11.95
C ILE A 335 14.39 8.79 -12.51
N VAL A 336 15.04 9.00 -13.65
CA VAL A 336 16.03 8.05 -14.17
C VAL A 336 17.15 7.83 -13.16
N TYR A 337 17.66 8.89 -12.54
CA TYR A 337 18.64 8.79 -11.47
C TYR A 337 18.11 7.95 -10.28
N ALA A 338 16.89 8.22 -9.80
CA ALA A 338 16.27 7.46 -8.72
C ALA A 338 16.10 5.98 -9.08
N TYR A 339 15.74 5.70 -10.34
CA TYR A 339 15.61 4.32 -10.83
C TYR A 339 16.97 3.60 -10.93
N LEU A 340 18.03 4.31 -11.30
CA LEU A 340 19.39 3.77 -11.28
C LEU A 340 19.87 3.44 -9.87
N LEU A 341 19.51 4.27 -8.88
CA LEU A 341 19.78 3.96 -7.47
C LEU A 341 19.04 2.68 -7.04
N LEU A 342 17.75 2.54 -7.40
CA LEU A 342 17.01 1.32 -7.13
C LEU A 342 17.65 0.11 -7.81
N ALA A 343 18.04 0.22 -9.08
CA ALA A 343 18.70 -0.85 -9.81
C ALA A 343 20.01 -1.28 -9.13
N ALA A 344 20.79 -0.33 -8.62
CA ALA A 344 22.00 -0.60 -7.85
C ALA A 344 21.67 -1.31 -6.52
N MET A 345 20.68 -0.83 -5.78
CA MET A 345 20.23 -1.46 -4.53
C MET A 345 19.77 -2.90 -4.79
N LYS A 346 19.00 -3.12 -5.85
CA LYS A 346 18.55 -4.44 -6.23
C LYS A 346 19.68 -5.36 -6.65
N TYR A 347 20.62 -4.86 -7.44
CA TYR A 347 21.75 -5.65 -7.94
C TYR A 347 22.71 -6.07 -6.83
N PHE A 348 23.09 -5.14 -5.93
CA PHE A 348 24.09 -5.41 -4.90
C PHE A 348 23.50 -6.01 -3.62
N PHE A 349 22.28 -5.64 -3.25
CA PHE A 349 21.70 -5.98 -1.95
C PHE A 349 20.40 -6.78 -2.04
N HIS A 350 19.87 -7.02 -3.25
CA HIS A 350 18.57 -7.67 -3.48
C HIS A 350 17.42 -6.99 -2.71
N GLN A 351 17.45 -5.66 -2.62
CA GLN A 351 16.51 -4.83 -1.86
C GLN A 351 15.78 -3.85 -2.76
N ASP A 352 14.54 -3.50 -2.34
CA ASP A 352 13.73 -2.43 -2.91
C ASP A 352 13.74 -1.21 -1.97
N PHE A 353 13.22 -0.06 -2.43
CA PHE A 353 12.90 1.06 -1.56
C PHE A 353 11.45 0.93 -1.12
N ARG A 354 11.22 0.39 0.07
CA ARG A 354 9.87 0.14 0.54
C ARG A 354 9.72 0.28 2.03
N PHE A 355 8.48 0.48 2.43
CA PHE A 355 8.01 0.25 3.78
C PHE A 355 6.60 -0.34 3.66
N TRP A 356 6.44 -1.59 4.04
CA TRP A 356 5.20 -2.35 3.90
C TRP A 356 4.75 -2.40 2.42
N ASP A 357 3.50 -1.98 2.10
CA ASP A 357 2.98 -1.91 0.73
C ASP A 357 3.34 -0.62 -0.01
N ASN A 358 3.91 0.35 0.72
CA ASN A 358 4.35 1.63 0.15
C ASN A 358 5.81 1.56 -0.26
N GLY A 359 6.07 1.64 -1.54
CA GLY A 359 7.45 1.52 -2.01
C GLY A 359 7.63 1.85 -3.47
N MET A 360 8.88 1.75 -3.89
CA MET A 360 9.30 1.90 -5.28
C MET A 360 10.09 0.66 -5.65
N LYS A 361 9.48 -0.16 -6.50
CA LYS A 361 10.06 -1.41 -6.99
C LYS A 361 10.47 -1.28 -8.44
N ASP A 362 11.24 -2.24 -8.92
CA ASP A 362 11.54 -2.34 -10.34
C ASP A 362 10.25 -2.51 -11.17
N MET A 363 10.27 -1.92 -12.34
CA MET A 363 9.13 -1.92 -13.23
C MET A 363 9.39 -2.77 -14.49
N LEU A 364 8.46 -3.64 -14.82
CA LEU A 364 8.43 -4.29 -16.12
C LEU A 364 8.22 -3.26 -17.23
N PRO A 365 8.68 -3.52 -18.47
CA PRO A 365 8.58 -2.56 -19.57
C PRO A 365 7.16 -2.00 -19.80
N GLN A 366 6.12 -2.84 -19.67
CA GLN A 366 4.73 -2.43 -19.80
C GLN A 366 4.25 -1.48 -18.71
N TYR A 367 4.87 -1.53 -17.52
CA TYR A 367 4.51 -0.66 -16.40
C TYR A 367 4.87 0.80 -16.63
N TRP A 368 5.91 1.08 -17.44
CA TRP A 368 6.26 2.46 -17.80
C TRP A 368 5.15 3.15 -18.58
N THR A 369 4.52 2.44 -19.52
CA THR A 369 3.37 2.98 -20.25
C THR A 369 2.19 3.23 -19.33
N LEU A 370 1.93 2.32 -18.39
CA LEU A 370 0.87 2.47 -17.40
C LEU A 370 1.15 3.64 -16.45
N CYS A 371 2.40 3.81 -16.02
CA CYS A 371 2.83 4.94 -15.21
C CYS A 371 2.53 6.28 -15.91
N LEU A 372 2.87 6.42 -17.19
CA LEU A 372 2.56 7.62 -17.98
C LEU A 372 1.05 7.89 -18.08
N ARG A 373 0.22 6.85 -18.19
CA ARG A 373 -1.25 7.01 -18.21
C ARG A 373 -1.76 7.55 -16.87
N TYR A 374 -1.30 7.00 -15.75
CA TYR A 374 -1.69 7.48 -14.42
C TYR A 374 -1.21 8.90 -14.13
N MET A 375 -0.02 9.28 -14.62
CA MET A 375 0.53 10.63 -14.44
C MET A 375 -0.40 11.73 -14.94
N ILE A 376 -1.12 11.51 -16.04
CA ILE A 376 -2.07 12.50 -16.62
C ILE A 376 -3.13 12.87 -15.58
N PHE A 377 -3.59 11.89 -14.80
CA PHE A 377 -4.65 12.08 -13.80
C PHE A 377 -4.11 12.52 -12.43
N ILE A 378 -2.86 12.23 -12.12
CA ILE A 378 -2.20 12.58 -10.85
C ILE A 378 -1.65 14.01 -10.87
N LEU A 379 -1.14 14.48 -12.02
CA LEU A 379 -0.46 15.78 -12.16
C LEU A 379 -1.28 16.98 -11.65
N PRO A 380 -2.58 17.10 -11.95
CA PRO A 380 -3.37 18.24 -11.44
C PRO A 380 -3.37 18.31 -9.92
N SER A 381 -3.44 17.16 -9.25
CA SER A 381 -3.44 17.08 -7.79
C SER A 381 -2.12 17.57 -7.19
N PHE A 382 -0.98 17.17 -7.76
CA PHE A 382 0.31 17.63 -7.27
C PHE A 382 0.63 19.09 -7.65
N LEU A 383 0.07 19.59 -8.73
CA LEU A 383 0.18 21.00 -9.05
C LEU A 383 -0.55 21.87 -8.02
N VAL A 384 -1.79 21.51 -7.67
CA VAL A 384 -2.55 22.18 -6.61
C VAL A 384 -1.84 22.04 -5.26
N SER A 385 -1.34 20.85 -4.92
CA SER A 385 -0.56 20.62 -3.71
C SER A 385 0.70 21.49 -3.65
N ALA A 386 1.45 21.58 -4.75
CA ALA A 386 2.64 22.42 -4.81
C ALA A 386 2.32 23.92 -4.62
N MET A 387 1.20 24.38 -5.15
CA MET A 387 0.72 25.75 -4.94
C MET A 387 0.32 25.99 -3.49
N MET A 388 -0.41 25.07 -2.86
CA MET A 388 -0.86 25.20 -1.47
C MET A 388 0.33 25.22 -0.50
N VAL A 389 1.22 24.23 -0.61
CA VAL A 389 2.41 24.09 0.27
C VAL A 389 3.31 25.33 0.17
N ASN A 390 3.53 25.89 -1.02
CA ASN A 390 4.44 26.99 -1.21
C ASN A 390 3.78 28.36 -1.06
N GLY A 391 2.47 28.46 -1.34
CA GLY A 391 1.67 29.64 -1.04
C GLY A 391 1.42 29.86 0.45
N GLY A 392 1.37 28.79 1.22
CA GLY A 392 1.15 28.81 2.67
C GLY A 392 2.38 29.16 3.52
N ARG A 393 3.49 29.65 2.96
CA ARG A 393 4.69 30.04 3.74
C ARG A 393 4.44 31.29 4.56
N MET A 394 5.10 31.37 5.73
CA MET A 394 5.06 32.53 6.64
C MET A 394 6.40 33.25 6.67
N LYS A 395 6.39 34.59 6.66
CA LYS A 395 7.58 35.46 6.71
C LYS A 395 8.32 35.35 8.06
N ASP A 396 7.58 35.28 9.14
CA ASP A 396 8.04 35.29 10.52
C ASP A 396 8.38 33.90 11.07
N MET A 397 8.62 32.96 10.17
CA MET A 397 8.95 31.58 10.50
C MET A 397 10.15 31.12 9.65
N ASN A 398 11.13 30.47 10.27
CA ASN A 398 12.26 29.92 9.53
C ASN A 398 11.83 28.80 8.57
N ASP A 399 12.68 28.48 7.59
CA ASP A 399 12.35 27.50 6.54
C ASP A 399 12.07 26.09 7.07
N GLY A 400 12.78 25.67 8.13
CA GLY A 400 12.55 24.36 8.76
C GLY A 400 11.16 24.27 9.37
N LEU A 401 10.78 25.25 10.17
CA LEU A 401 9.45 25.31 10.79
C LEU A 401 8.33 25.49 9.75
N ASN A 402 8.55 26.32 8.72
CA ASN A 402 7.61 26.39 7.60
C ASN A 402 7.41 25.05 6.90
N THR A 403 8.50 24.31 6.68
CA THR A 403 8.43 22.97 6.07
C THR A 403 7.65 22.02 6.98
N LEU A 404 7.97 21.98 8.26
CA LEU A 404 7.28 21.13 9.24
C LEU A 404 5.77 21.47 9.33
N LEU A 405 5.43 22.77 9.38
CA LEU A 405 4.04 23.19 9.40
C LEU A 405 3.26 22.70 8.17
N GLN A 406 3.84 22.78 6.97
CA GLN A 406 3.19 22.28 5.77
C GLN A 406 3.06 20.76 5.76
N MET A 407 4.04 20.02 6.28
CA MET A 407 3.95 18.57 6.47
C MET A 407 2.82 18.21 7.43
N VAL A 408 2.69 18.95 8.54
CA VAL A 408 1.61 18.74 9.51
C VAL A 408 0.24 19.05 8.89
N ILE A 409 0.08 20.17 8.20
CA ILE A 409 -1.19 20.52 7.54
C ILE A 409 -1.58 19.47 6.51
N ALA A 410 -0.62 18.93 5.75
CA ALA A 410 -0.88 17.91 4.74
C ALA A 410 -1.32 16.58 5.35
N GLY A 411 -0.75 16.18 6.50
CA GLY A 411 -0.95 14.84 7.06
C GLY A 411 -1.96 14.76 8.20
N VAL A 412 -2.11 15.82 9.02
CA VAL A 412 -2.81 15.75 10.31
C VAL A 412 -4.26 15.30 10.19
N GLY A 413 -4.95 15.64 9.09
CA GLY A 413 -6.34 15.22 8.86
C GLY A 413 -6.48 13.70 8.80
N VAL A 414 -5.55 13.03 8.10
CA VAL A 414 -5.52 11.57 8.03
C VAL A 414 -5.11 10.96 9.36
N TYR A 415 -4.14 11.55 10.07
CA TYR A 415 -3.76 11.08 11.42
C TYR A 415 -4.93 11.12 12.40
N ILE A 416 -5.71 12.22 12.41
CA ILE A 416 -6.90 12.35 13.27
C ILE A 416 -7.92 11.26 12.90
N LEU A 417 -8.19 11.06 11.62
CA LEU A 417 -9.17 10.08 11.16
C LEU A 417 -8.77 8.65 11.53
N VAL A 418 -7.50 8.28 11.32
CA VAL A 418 -6.98 6.97 11.69
C VAL A 418 -7.02 6.77 13.20
N ALA A 419 -6.58 7.75 13.99
CA ALA A 419 -6.61 7.68 15.44
C ALA A 419 -8.06 7.54 15.98
N TYR A 420 -9.01 8.30 15.42
CA TYR A 420 -10.43 8.17 15.76
C TYR A 420 -10.98 6.79 15.43
N SER A 421 -10.67 6.27 14.24
CA SER A 421 -11.19 5.00 13.76
C SER A 421 -10.69 3.83 14.59
N TYR A 422 -9.37 3.75 14.81
CA TYR A 422 -8.81 2.70 15.65
C TYR A 422 -9.16 2.88 17.13
N GLY A 423 -9.20 4.10 17.64
CA GLY A 423 -9.66 4.39 18.99
C GLY A 423 -11.10 3.90 19.21
N THR A 424 -11.99 4.09 18.26
CA THR A 424 -13.38 3.60 18.31
C THR A 424 -13.42 2.06 18.30
N VAL A 425 -12.62 1.41 17.45
CA VAL A 425 -12.53 -0.06 17.38
C VAL A 425 -12.07 -0.64 18.71
N TYR A 426 -11.00 -0.08 19.29
CA TYR A 426 -10.48 -0.55 20.58
C TYR A 426 -11.44 -0.33 21.73
N ALA A 427 -12.13 0.84 21.78
CA ALA A 427 -13.12 1.14 22.78
C ALA A 427 -14.34 0.19 22.68
N GLN A 428 -14.82 -0.09 21.49
CA GLN A 428 -15.89 -1.06 21.27
C GLN A 428 -15.49 -2.47 21.69
N TYR A 429 -14.28 -2.90 21.32
CA TYR A 429 -13.78 -4.20 21.72
C TYR A 429 -13.67 -4.34 23.25
N ALA A 430 -13.17 -3.32 23.92
CA ALA A 430 -13.06 -3.31 25.38
C ALA A 430 -14.43 -3.40 26.09
N SER A 431 -15.48 -2.83 25.49
CA SER A 431 -16.82 -2.80 26.08
C SER A 431 -17.71 -4.01 25.70
N THR A 432 -17.55 -4.53 24.48
CA THR A 432 -18.48 -5.53 23.91
C THR A 432 -17.79 -6.84 23.50
N GLY A 433 -16.47 -6.91 23.59
CA GLY A 433 -15.69 -8.02 23.02
C GLY A 433 -15.67 -8.05 21.48
N VAL A 434 -16.33 -7.10 20.82
CA VAL A 434 -16.45 -7.02 19.37
C VAL A 434 -15.86 -5.70 18.88
N GLY A 435 -14.75 -5.74 18.15
CA GLY A 435 -14.23 -4.57 17.43
C GLY A 435 -14.91 -4.43 16.07
N ARG A 436 -15.67 -3.39 15.86
CA ARG A 436 -16.18 -3.03 14.53
C ARG A 436 -15.16 -2.13 13.86
N ALA A 437 -14.36 -2.70 12.99
CA ALA A 437 -13.47 -1.89 12.16
C ALA A 437 -14.31 -1.12 11.12
N PRO A 438 -14.06 0.16 10.95
CA PRO A 438 -14.55 0.86 9.77
C PRO A 438 -13.91 0.25 8.53
N ALA A 439 -14.59 0.39 7.41
CA ALA A 439 -14.33 -0.29 6.14
C ALA A 439 -12.84 -0.47 5.76
N ILE A 440 -12.59 -1.49 4.97
CA ILE A 440 -11.32 -1.89 4.30
C ILE A 440 -10.44 -0.72 3.83
N ALA A 441 -11.04 0.41 3.48
CA ALA A 441 -10.34 1.58 3.00
C ALA A 441 -9.35 2.17 4.02
N PHE A 442 -9.48 1.89 5.30
CA PHE A 442 -8.50 2.33 6.30
C PHE A 442 -7.18 1.58 6.21
N ILE A 443 -7.15 0.37 5.67
CA ILE A 443 -5.90 -0.34 5.35
C ILE A 443 -5.11 0.45 4.32
N SER A 444 -5.78 0.94 3.28
CA SER A 444 -5.16 1.76 2.22
C SER A 444 -4.73 3.15 2.70
N THR A 445 -5.21 3.60 3.86
CA THR A 445 -4.86 4.89 4.45
C THR A 445 -3.48 4.90 5.12
N TRP A 446 -2.97 3.76 5.56
CA TRP A 446 -1.68 3.68 6.23
C TRP A 446 -0.52 4.28 5.44
N PRO A 447 -0.35 4.00 4.14
CA PRO A 447 0.68 4.66 3.34
C PRO A 447 0.58 6.18 3.33
N MET A 448 -0.64 6.73 3.44
CA MET A 448 -0.86 8.18 3.39
C MET A 448 -0.33 8.90 4.63
N LEU A 449 -0.24 8.23 5.79
CA LEU A 449 0.39 8.78 7.00
C LEU A 449 1.84 9.18 6.74
N ILE A 450 2.54 8.46 5.88
CA ILE A 450 3.91 8.76 5.48
C ILE A 450 3.92 9.64 4.23
N ASN A 451 3.15 9.30 3.21
CA ASN A 451 3.22 9.93 1.90
C ASN A 451 2.82 11.41 1.91
N LEU A 452 1.74 11.78 2.60
CA LEU A 452 1.27 13.17 2.60
C LEU A 452 2.30 14.14 3.20
N PRO A 453 2.85 13.91 4.40
CA PRO A 453 3.95 14.73 4.92
C PRO A 453 5.20 14.73 4.04
N VAL A 454 5.59 13.57 3.52
CA VAL A 454 6.80 13.43 2.69
C VAL A 454 6.66 14.17 1.37
N PHE A 455 5.54 14.07 0.69
CA PHE A 455 5.32 14.82 -0.56
C PHE A 455 5.21 16.32 -0.31
N ALA A 456 4.68 16.75 0.82
CA ALA A 456 4.75 18.16 1.23
C ALA A 456 6.20 18.63 1.45
N PHE A 457 7.04 17.80 2.08
CA PHE A 457 8.47 18.06 2.23
C PHE A 457 9.18 18.17 0.86
N ILE A 458 8.98 17.22 -0.03
CA ILE A 458 9.56 17.22 -1.40
C ILE A 458 9.09 18.46 -2.17
N ASN A 459 7.78 18.76 -2.12
CA ASN A 459 7.22 19.97 -2.71
C ASN A 459 7.95 21.22 -2.24
N ARG A 460 8.14 21.35 -0.92
CA ARG A 460 8.76 22.53 -0.33
C ARG A 460 10.23 22.64 -0.72
N LYS A 461 11.00 21.55 -0.67
CA LYS A 461 12.43 21.57 -0.94
C LYS A 461 12.74 21.73 -2.43
N LEU A 462 12.00 21.10 -3.32
CA LEU A 462 12.15 21.28 -4.77
C LEU A 462 11.74 22.69 -5.20
N TYR A 463 10.69 23.27 -4.61
CA TYR A 463 10.35 24.66 -4.86
C TYR A 463 11.48 25.61 -4.42
N LYS A 464 12.09 25.35 -3.26
CA LYS A 464 13.19 26.16 -2.75
C LYS A 464 14.39 26.23 -3.71
N VAL A 465 14.71 25.12 -4.37
CA VAL A 465 15.84 25.07 -5.32
C VAL A 465 15.49 25.56 -6.72
N SER A 466 14.22 25.43 -7.15
CA SER A 466 13.77 25.79 -8.51
C SER A 466 13.06 27.12 -8.63
N GLY A 467 12.41 27.60 -7.56
CA GLY A 467 11.58 28.81 -7.56
C GLY A 467 10.27 28.70 -8.30
N ASN A 468 9.86 27.49 -8.76
CA ASN A 468 8.61 27.28 -9.48
C ASN A 468 7.87 26.04 -8.97
N VAL A 469 6.53 26.00 -9.16
CA VAL A 469 5.67 24.92 -8.68
C VAL A 469 5.64 23.70 -9.63
N TRP A 470 6.14 23.83 -10.87
CA TRP A 470 6.08 22.77 -11.85
C TRP A 470 7.05 21.62 -11.54
N LEU A 471 8.28 21.94 -11.10
CA LEU A 471 9.26 20.90 -10.80
C LEU A 471 8.81 19.96 -9.67
N PRO A 472 8.38 20.46 -8.49
CA PRO A 472 7.87 19.59 -7.46
C PRO A 472 6.59 18.84 -7.88
N ALA A 473 5.71 19.48 -8.67
CA ALA A 473 4.51 18.80 -9.18
C ALA A 473 4.88 17.61 -10.08
N PHE A 474 5.79 17.78 -11.03
CA PHE A 474 6.22 16.70 -11.91
C PHE A 474 6.95 15.59 -11.15
N VAL A 475 7.87 15.93 -10.26
CA VAL A 475 8.63 14.92 -9.49
C VAL A 475 7.69 14.08 -8.62
N ASN A 476 6.81 14.72 -7.86
CA ASN A 476 5.85 13.98 -7.02
C ASN A 476 4.86 13.15 -7.85
N THR A 477 4.43 13.67 -9.00
CA THR A 477 3.59 12.90 -9.94
C THR A 477 4.28 11.63 -10.40
N TRP A 478 5.56 11.71 -10.77
CA TRP A 478 6.36 10.55 -11.14
C TRP A 478 6.50 9.55 -9.99
N LEU A 479 6.87 10.02 -8.80
CA LEU A 479 7.10 9.18 -7.62
C LEU A 479 5.83 8.43 -7.23
N VAL A 480 4.68 9.11 -7.21
CA VAL A 480 3.39 8.47 -6.88
C VAL A 480 2.94 7.51 -7.97
N ALA A 481 3.03 7.90 -9.25
CA ALA A 481 2.67 7.01 -10.34
C ALA A 481 3.56 5.75 -10.36
N TRP A 482 4.86 5.90 -10.11
CA TRP A 482 5.79 4.78 -10.00
C TRP A 482 5.45 3.88 -8.82
N SER A 483 5.24 4.43 -7.62
CA SER A 483 4.84 3.65 -6.45
C SER A 483 3.53 2.90 -6.69
N MET A 484 2.49 3.57 -7.21
CA MET A 484 1.21 2.95 -7.51
C MET A 484 1.35 1.78 -8.50
N VAL A 485 2.09 1.99 -9.59
CA VAL A 485 2.20 0.96 -10.65
C VAL A 485 3.09 -0.20 -10.23
N SER A 486 4.13 0.04 -9.43
CA SER A 486 5.06 -1.01 -9.00
C SER A 486 4.60 -1.80 -7.78
N CYS A 487 3.69 -1.25 -6.96
CA CYS A 487 3.24 -1.87 -5.71
C CYS A 487 1.82 -2.42 -5.76
N GLN A 488 1.00 -2.02 -6.75
CA GLN A 488 -0.38 -2.46 -6.86
C GLN A 488 -0.54 -3.54 -7.94
N SER A 489 -1.51 -4.43 -7.74
CA SER A 489 -1.84 -5.45 -8.74
C SER A 489 -2.58 -4.84 -9.93
N GLN A 490 -2.41 -5.45 -11.10
CA GLN A 490 -3.26 -5.16 -12.26
C GLN A 490 -4.55 -5.98 -12.18
N THR A 491 -5.64 -5.44 -12.69
CA THR A 491 -6.88 -6.22 -12.81
C THR A 491 -6.65 -7.45 -13.70
N GLY A 492 -7.24 -8.58 -13.30
CA GLY A 492 -7.05 -9.88 -13.95
C GLY A 492 -7.24 -9.89 -15.47
N TYR A 493 -8.09 -9.00 -15.98
CA TYR A 493 -8.29 -8.82 -17.43
C TYR A 493 -6.99 -8.40 -18.17
N TYR A 494 -6.16 -7.56 -17.56
CA TYR A 494 -4.92 -7.11 -18.20
C TYR A 494 -3.80 -8.14 -18.10
N LEU A 495 -3.76 -8.89 -17.02
CA LEU A 495 -2.85 -10.02 -16.86
C LEU A 495 -3.15 -11.11 -17.89
N LEU A 496 -4.42 -11.43 -18.08
CA LEU A 496 -4.85 -12.49 -18.98
C LEU A 496 -4.61 -12.13 -20.45
N THR A 497 -4.98 -10.92 -20.90
CA THR A 497 -4.79 -10.52 -22.30
C THR A 497 -3.32 -10.31 -22.67
N ASN A 498 -2.47 -9.79 -21.79
CA ASN A 498 -1.06 -9.60 -22.08
C ASN A 498 -0.22 -10.86 -21.86
N PHE A 499 -0.61 -11.73 -20.93
CA PHE A 499 0.08 -12.99 -20.72
C PHE A 499 -0.18 -13.95 -21.90
N ALA A 500 -1.44 -14.08 -22.30
CA ALA A 500 -1.81 -14.94 -23.43
C ALA A 500 -1.24 -14.47 -24.77
N THR A 501 -1.07 -13.16 -25.00
CA THR A 501 -0.54 -12.63 -26.26
C THR A 501 0.98 -12.61 -26.36
N LYS A 502 1.72 -12.74 -25.25
CA LYS A 502 3.19 -12.67 -25.24
C LYS A 502 3.90 -13.99 -24.93
N TRP A 503 3.21 -14.95 -24.32
CA TRP A 503 3.82 -16.17 -23.81
C TRP A 503 3.18 -17.46 -24.34
N LEU A 504 2.10 -17.35 -25.09
CA LEU A 504 1.46 -18.38 -25.91
C LEU A 504 1.53 -18.02 -27.40
#